data_6f94325cddff2a6ad0cc02389861d6ef
#
_entry.id   6f94325cddff2a6ad0cc02389861d6ef
#
_cell.length_a   1.000
_cell.length_b   1.000
_cell.length_c   1.000
_cell.angle_alpha   90.00
_cell.angle_beta   90.00
_cell.angle_gamma   90.00
#
_symmetry.space_group_name_H-M   'P 1'
#
loop_
_entity.id
_entity.type
_entity.pdbx_description
1 polymer ?
#
loop_
_entity_poly.entity_id
_entity_poly.type
_entity_poly.pdbx_seq_one_letter_code
_entity_poly.pdbx_strand_id
1 'polypeptide(L)'
;MPLTIVSYKDLYGWTMDEIVKVIGLTNNCTFCGVFRRQALDRGAMLIKADKIVTGHNADDIAETVYMNILRGDFFRLHKCVEITTGKDDTLPRCKPFKYTYEKEIVMYAHFKKLDYFSTECIYSPNAYRGHVRELIKDLEKVRPSIIIDIIHSAESIKVDTANVQMPTKMVCK
;
A
#
# COMPACT_ATOMS: atom_id res chain seq x y z
N MET A 1 20.44 12.44 -3.22
CA MET A 1 19.12 13.08 -3.43
C MET A 1 18.80 13.92 -2.21
N PRO A 2 18.15 15.09 -2.34
CA PRO A 2 17.73 15.87 -1.18
C PRO A 2 16.69 15.08 -0.37
N LEU A 3 16.76 15.19 0.96
CA LEU A 3 15.84 14.54 1.89
C LEU A 3 14.96 15.61 2.55
N THR A 4 13.65 15.46 2.45
CA THR A 4 12.68 16.29 3.17
C THR A 4 11.98 15.42 4.21
N ILE A 5 12.06 15.81 5.48
CA ILE A 5 11.45 15.09 6.59
C ILE A 5 10.13 15.78 6.95
N VAL A 6 9.07 14.99 7.09
CA VAL A 6 7.74 15.44 7.46
C VAL A 6 7.25 14.57 8.63
N SER A 7 6.89 15.22 9.74
CA SER A 7 6.45 14.53 10.95
C SER A 7 4.92 14.51 11.07
N TYR A 8 4.36 13.41 11.53
CA TYR A 8 2.92 13.33 11.87
C TYR A 8 2.56 14.29 13.00
N LYS A 9 3.47 14.49 13.97
CA LYS A 9 3.25 15.42 15.08
C LYS A 9 3.07 16.85 14.57
N ASP A 10 3.91 17.26 13.62
CA ASP A 10 3.86 18.62 13.08
C ASP A 10 2.64 18.83 12.18
N LEU A 11 2.25 17.79 11.42
CA LEU A 11 1.12 17.85 10.49
C LEU A 11 -0.24 17.72 11.16
N TYR A 12 -0.34 16.87 12.18
CA TYR A 12 -1.64 16.43 12.74
C TYR A 12 -1.74 16.61 14.26
N GLY A 13 -0.66 17.00 14.92
CA GLY A 13 -0.60 17.12 16.39
C GLY A 13 -0.50 15.78 17.12
N TRP A 14 -0.44 14.64 16.40
CA TRP A 14 -0.43 13.29 16.95
C TRP A 14 0.74 12.46 16.43
N THR A 15 1.33 11.65 17.29
CA THR A 15 2.26 10.58 16.90
C THR A 15 1.52 9.25 16.83
N MET A 16 2.13 8.24 16.17
CA MET A 16 1.56 6.88 16.19
C MET A 16 1.54 6.27 17.59
N ASP A 17 2.54 6.61 18.43
CA ASP A 17 2.59 6.16 19.83
C ASP A 17 1.39 6.68 20.63
N GLU A 18 1.07 7.96 20.47
CA GLU A 18 -0.09 8.58 21.13
C GLU A 18 -1.41 7.96 20.64
N ILE A 19 -1.54 7.73 19.32
CA ILE A 19 -2.72 7.09 18.73
C ILE A 19 -2.89 5.67 19.29
N VAL A 20 -1.84 4.85 19.27
CA VAL A 20 -1.90 3.47 19.75
C VAL A 20 -2.24 3.41 21.25
N LYS A 21 -1.77 4.36 22.06
CA LYS A 21 -2.16 4.46 23.48
C LYS A 21 -3.67 4.67 23.68
N VAL A 22 -4.31 5.40 22.74
CA VAL A 22 -5.75 5.72 22.84
C VAL A 22 -6.62 4.61 22.26
N ILE A 23 -6.30 4.10 21.06
CA ILE A 23 -7.14 3.14 20.34
C ILE A 23 -6.71 1.68 20.51
N GLY A 24 -5.54 1.42 21.12
CA GLY A 24 -4.93 0.10 21.21
C GLY A 24 -4.35 -0.36 19.87
N LEU A 25 -4.13 -1.66 19.74
CA LEU A 25 -3.57 -2.26 18.50
C LEU A 25 -4.64 -2.49 17.41
N THR A 26 -5.91 -2.33 17.73
CA THR A 26 -7.00 -2.52 16.77
C THR A 26 -7.11 -1.29 15.86
N ASN A 27 -7.12 -1.51 14.53
CA ASN A 27 -7.24 -0.47 13.50
C ASN A 27 -6.09 0.57 13.44
N ASN A 28 -5.03 0.46 14.24
CA ASN A 28 -3.89 1.36 14.20
C ASN A 28 -3.26 1.47 12.79
N CYS A 29 -3.19 0.36 12.04
CA CYS A 29 -2.70 0.34 10.68
C CYS A 29 -3.56 1.17 9.72
N THR A 30 -4.87 1.30 9.98
CA THR A 30 -5.76 2.14 9.19
C THR A 30 -5.42 3.62 9.39
N PHE A 31 -5.26 4.06 10.64
CA PHE A 31 -4.82 5.42 10.96
C PHE A 31 -3.46 5.73 10.36
N CYS A 32 -2.48 4.85 10.57
CA CYS A 32 -1.15 4.99 9.98
C CYS A 32 -1.21 5.12 8.46
N GLY A 33 -2.02 4.28 7.80
CA GLY A 33 -2.19 4.31 6.34
C GLY A 33 -2.77 5.64 5.83
N VAL A 34 -3.74 6.21 6.54
CA VAL A 34 -4.33 7.52 6.21
C VAL A 34 -3.29 8.63 6.41
N PHE A 35 -2.66 8.69 7.58
CA PHE A 35 -1.66 9.70 7.90
C PHE A 35 -0.49 9.67 6.95
N ARG A 36 0.06 8.48 6.67
CA ARG A 36 1.17 8.30 5.73
C ARG A 36 0.83 8.80 4.32
N ARG A 37 -0.39 8.48 3.84
CA ARG A 37 -0.83 8.94 2.52
C ARG A 37 -0.92 10.45 2.44
N GLN A 38 -1.55 11.09 3.43
CA GLN A 38 -1.67 12.53 3.49
C GLN A 38 -0.31 13.23 3.72
N ALA A 39 0.57 12.65 4.54
CA ALA A 39 1.91 13.19 4.75
C ALA A 39 2.74 13.18 3.47
N LEU A 40 2.62 12.12 2.66
CA LEU A 40 3.26 12.07 1.33
C LEU A 40 2.71 13.15 0.39
N ASP A 41 1.40 13.37 0.37
CA ASP A 41 0.79 14.43 -0.45
C ASP A 41 1.26 15.81 -0.01
N ARG A 42 1.22 16.10 1.29
CA ARG A 42 1.69 17.38 1.85
C ARG A 42 3.19 17.59 1.62
N GLY A 43 4.00 16.55 1.86
CA GLY A 43 5.44 16.61 1.60
C GLY A 43 5.77 16.88 0.13
N ALA A 44 5.05 16.23 -0.78
CA ALA A 44 5.21 16.45 -2.21
C ALA A 44 4.80 17.88 -2.64
N MET A 45 3.73 18.43 -2.07
CA MET A 45 3.35 19.82 -2.29
C MET A 45 4.40 20.81 -1.79
N LEU A 46 5.02 20.56 -0.62
CA LEU A 46 6.06 21.41 -0.07
C LEU A 46 7.28 21.52 -1.00
N ILE A 47 7.65 20.43 -1.65
CA ILE A 47 8.77 20.41 -2.60
C ILE A 47 8.34 20.68 -4.05
N LYS A 48 7.07 21.01 -4.27
CA LYS A 48 6.48 21.26 -5.60
C LYS A 48 6.74 20.09 -6.58
N ALA A 49 6.54 18.87 -6.11
CA ALA A 49 6.71 17.67 -6.94
C ALA A 49 5.55 17.52 -7.93
N ASP A 50 5.84 17.09 -9.14
CA ASP A 50 4.83 16.80 -10.18
C ASP A 50 4.24 15.40 -10.04
N LYS A 51 4.92 14.51 -9.31
CA LYS A 51 4.54 13.10 -9.18
C LYS A 51 5.11 12.48 -7.90
N ILE A 52 4.36 11.58 -7.29
CA ILE A 52 4.84 10.71 -6.20
C ILE A 52 5.19 9.34 -6.80
N VAL A 53 6.41 8.89 -6.58
CA VAL A 53 6.85 7.54 -6.93
C VAL A 53 6.99 6.72 -5.67
N THR A 54 6.41 5.53 -5.63
CA THR A 54 6.47 4.64 -4.47
C THR A 54 7.15 3.33 -4.82
N GLY A 55 7.86 2.74 -3.86
CA GLY A 55 8.57 1.46 -4.02
C GLY A 55 7.68 0.22 -3.91
N HIS A 56 6.34 0.35 -4.06
CA HIS A 56 5.46 -0.82 -4.04
C HIS A 56 5.83 -1.79 -5.17
N ASN A 57 6.00 -3.05 -4.80
CA ASN A 57 6.41 -4.15 -5.68
C ASN A 57 5.23 -5.10 -5.98
N ALA A 58 5.49 -6.19 -6.73
CA ALA A 58 4.47 -7.15 -7.11
C ALA A 58 3.82 -7.85 -5.90
N ASP A 59 4.61 -8.19 -4.88
CA ASP A 59 4.14 -8.80 -3.64
C ASP A 59 3.15 -7.87 -2.92
N ASP A 60 3.48 -6.57 -2.77
CA ASP A 60 2.60 -5.56 -2.17
C ASP A 60 1.27 -5.41 -2.91
N ILE A 61 1.31 -5.45 -4.25
CA ILE A 61 0.11 -5.35 -5.07
C ILE A 61 -0.74 -6.60 -4.92
N ALA A 62 -0.16 -7.80 -5.02
CA ALA A 62 -0.88 -9.07 -4.85
C ALA A 62 -1.55 -9.17 -3.46
N GLU A 63 -0.84 -8.80 -2.38
CA GLU A 63 -1.41 -8.71 -1.02
C GLU A 63 -2.62 -7.76 -1.00
N THR A 64 -2.49 -6.60 -1.62
CA THR A 64 -3.57 -5.58 -1.64
C THR A 64 -4.77 -6.07 -2.46
N VAL A 65 -4.55 -6.71 -3.61
CA VAL A 65 -5.59 -7.34 -4.42
C VAL A 65 -6.35 -8.37 -3.60
N TYR A 66 -5.62 -9.29 -2.96
CA TYR A 66 -6.22 -10.36 -2.17
C TYR A 66 -7.04 -9.82 -0.99
N MET A 67 -6.50 -8.82 -0.27
CA MET A 67 -7.24 -8.16 0.81
C MET A 67 -8.51 -7.46 0.32
N ASN A 68 -8.52 -6.86 -0.87
CA ASN A 68 -9.71 -6.22 -1.42
C ASN A 68 -10.75 -7.25 -1.85
N ILE A 69 -10.34 -8.39 -2.41
CA ILE A 69 -11.24 -9.52 -2.71
C ILE A 69 -11.92 -10.01 -1.43
N LEU A 70 -11.16 -10.27 -0.37
CA LEU A 70 -11.69 -10.76 0.90
C LEU A 70 -12.64 -9.77 1.60
N ARG A 71 -12.51 -8.47 1.28
CA ARG A 71 -13.43 -7.41 1.78
C ARG A 71 -14.62 -7.17 0.87
N GLY A 72 -14.67 -7.77 -0.31
CA GLY A 72 -15.66 -7.46 -1.33
C GLY A 72 -15.55 -6.05 -1.92
N ASP A 73 -14.37 -5.40 -1.80
CA ASP A 73 -14.17 -4.03 -2.27
C ASP A 73 -13.64 -4.02 -3.71
N PHE A 74 -14.52 -4.34 -4.65
CA PHE A 74 -14.19 -4.40 -6.07
C PHE A 74 -13.82 -3.03 -6.67
N PHE A 75 -14.34 -1.94 -6.11
CA PHE A 75 -13.98 -0.60 -6.56
C PHE A 75 -12.51 -0.26 -6.29
N ARG A 76 -12.00 -0.64 -5.11
CA ARG A 76 -10.57 -0.48 -4.80
C ARG A 76 -9.71 -1.50 -5.52
N LEU A 77 -10.27 -2.65 -5.88
CA LEU A 77 -9.54 -3.70 -6.61
C LEU A 77 -8.95 -3.15 -7.92
N HIS A 78 -9.77 -2.51 -8.76
CA HIS A 78 -9.30 -1.91 -10.02
C HIS A 78 -8.23 -0.85 -9.78
N LYS A 79 -8.45 0.07 -8.82
CA LYS A 79 -7.49 1.14 -8.52
C LYS A 79 -6.15 0.64 -7.97
N CYS A 80 -6.14 -0.48 -7.25
CA CYS A 80 -4.88 -0.97 -6.64
C CYS A 80 -3.91 -1.55 -7.67
N VAL A 81 -4.42 -2.05 -8.81
CA VAL A 81 -3.59 -2.60 -9.90
C VAL A 81 -3.16 -1.58 -10.93
N GLU A 82 -3.69 -0.36 -10.92
CA GLU A 82 -3.21 0.70 -11.81
C GLU A 82 -1.76 1.07 -11.48
N ILE A 83 -0.93 1.21 -12.52
CA ILE A 83 0.47 1.63 -12.38
C ILE A 83 0.57 3.11 -11.97
N THR A 84 -0.37 3.92 -12.42
CA THR A 84 -0.47 5.35 -12.08
C THR A 84 -1.89 5.67 -11.65
N THR A 85 -2.06 6.24 -10.47
CA THR A 85 -3.34 6.68 -9.92
C THR A 85 -3.34 8.20 -9.70
N GLY A 86 -4.52 8.83 -9.62
CA GLY A 86 -4.63 10.28 -9.35
C GLY A 86 -4.51 11.11 -10.62
N LYS A 87 -5.40 10.89 -11.61
CA LYS A 87 -5.30 11.61 -12.90
C LYS A 87 -5.99 12.97 -12.93
N ASP A 88 -7.01 13.19 -12.11
CA ASP A 88 -7.94 14.30 -12.43
C ASP A 88 -7.91 15.51 -11.47
N ASP A 89 -7.29 15.55 -10.34
CA ASP A 89 -7.12 16.74 -9.47
C ASP A 89 -6.18 16.46 -8.29
N THR A 90 -5.58 15.28 -8.27
CA THR A 90 -4.65 14.89 -7.22
C THR A 90 -3.28 14.59 -7.81
N LEU A 91 -2.24 14.83 -7.02
CA LEU A 91 -0.87 14.54 -7.44
C LEU A 91 -0.72 13.08 -7.88
N PRO A 92 -0.29 12.80 -9.15
CA PRO A 92 -0.18 11.45 -9.66
C PRO A 92 0.77 10.59 -8.83
N ARG A 93 0.38 9.34 -8.55
CA ARG A 93 1.20 8.35 -7.85
C ARG A 93 1.55 7.22 -8.79
N CYS A 94 2.83 6.87 -8.87
CA CYS A 94 3.34 5.83 -9.74
C CYS A 94 4.01 4.71 -8.94
N LYS A 95 3.85 3.47 -9.43
CA LYS A 95 4.43 2.24 -8.85
C LYS A 95 5.28 1.53 -9.91
N PRO A 96 6.54 1.96 -10.14
CA PRO A 96 7.38 1.41 -11.20
C PRO A 96 7.67 -0.09 -11.05
N PHE A 97 7.74 -0.57 -9.80
CA PHE A 97 8.05 -1.97 -9.48
C PHE A 97 6.83 -2.89 -9.41
N LYS A 98 5.68 -2.47 -9.97
CA LYS A 98 4.42 -3.22 -9.93
C LYS A 98 4.55 -4.70 -10.30
N TYR A 99 5.43 -5.04 -11.26
CA TYR A 99 5.65 -6.40 -11.74
C TYR A 99 7.00 -7.00 -11.33
N THR A 100 7.72 -6.33 -10.43
CA THR A 100 9.00 -6.81 -9.90
C THR A 100 8.75 -7.51 -8.57
N TYR A 101 9.20 -8.75 -8.43
CA TYR A 101 9.07 -9.47 -7.17
C TYR A 101 9.92 -8.85 -6.06
N GLU A 102 9.45 -8.92 -4.82
CA GLU A 102 10.23 -8.49 -3.65
C GLU A 102 11.60 -9.19 -3.58
N LYS A 103 11.63 -10.51 -3.83
CA LYS A 103 12.87 -11.30 -3.86
C LYS A 103 13.89 -10.80 -4.90
N GLU A 104 13.44 -10.34 -6.06
CA GLU A 104 14.33 -9.78 -7.10
C GLU A 104 14.96 -8.47 -6.63
N ILE A 105 14.18 -7.60 -5.97
CA ILE A 105 14.67 -6.33 -5.42
C ILE A 105 15.72 -6.59 -4.33
N VAL A 106 15.46 -7.55 -3.43
CA VAL A 106 16.39 -7.94 -2.36
C VAL A 106 17.68 -8.51 -2.96
N MET A 107 17.58 -9.40 -3.94
CA MET A 107 18.74 -9.98 -4.63
C MET A 107 19.54 -8.91 -5.37
N TYR A 108 18.87 -7.99 -6.07
CA TYR A 108 19.53 -6.87 -6.71
C TYR A 108 20.31 -6.01 -5.70
N ALA A 109 19.68 -5.64 -4.58
CA ALA A 109 20.34 -4.87 -3.53
C ALA A 109 21.56 -5.61 -2.95
N HIS A 110 21.44 -6.93 -2.74
CA HIS A 110 22.53 -7.77 -2.25
C HIS A 110 23.72 -7.79 -3.22
N PHE A 111 23.50 -8.10 -4.50
CA PHE A 111 24.58 -8.16 -5.50
C PHE A 111 25.21 -6.79 -5.79
N LYS A 112 24.42 -5.71 -5.72
CA LYS A 112 24.90 -4.35 -5.87
C LYS A 112 25.52 -3.79 -4.60
N LYS A 113 25.50 -4.53 -3.49
CA LYS A 113 25.99 -4.09 -2.17
C LYS A 113 25.40 -2.75 -1.76
N LEU A 114 24.10 -2.58 -2.01
CA LEU A 114 23.39 -1.38 -1.61
C LEU A 114 23.19 -1.42 -0.09
N ASP A 115 23.47 -0.29 0.55
CA ASP A 115 23.15 -0.11 1.97
C ASP A 115 21.65 0.24 2.09
N TYR A 116 20.90 -0.57 2.83
CA TYR A 116 19.48 -0.34 3.08
C TYR A 116 19.09 -0.81 4.48
N PHE A 117 18.11 -0.16 5.05
CA PHE A 117 17.54 -0.52 6.33
C PHE A 117 16.21 -1.24 6.16
N SER A 118 16.07 -2.38 6.83
CA SER A 118 14.83 -3.15 6.86
C SER A 118 14.44 -3.43 8.30
N THR A 119 13.21 -3.06 8.66
CA THR A 119 12.64 -3.35 9.97
C THR A 119 11.13 -3.58 9.88
N GLU A 120 10.61 -4.43 10.74
CA GLU A 120 9.18 -4.59 10.90
C GLU A 120 8.59 -3.49 11.79
N CYS A 121 7.34 -3.15 11.51
CA CYS A 121 6.63 -2.17 12.32
C CYS A 121 6.27 -2.76 13.69
N ILE A 122 6.69 -2.10 14.77
CA ILE A 122 6.42 -2.54 16.15
C ILE A 122 4.91 -2.59 16.49
N TYR A 123 4.05 -1.92 15.71
CA TYR A 123 2.60 -1.89 15.88
C TYR A 123 1.85 -2.85 14.96
N SER A 124 2.56 -3.68 14.19
CA SER A 124 1.94 -4.61 13.23
C SER A 124 1.83 -6.08 13.70
N PRO A 125 2.15 -6.48 14.94
CA PRO A 125 1.91 -7.85 15.37
C PRO A 125 0.45 -8.23 15.10
N ASN A 126 0.23 -9.36 14.41
CA ASN A 126 -1.10 -9.86 14.03
C ASN A 126 -1.88 -8.95 13.05
N ALA A 127 -1.21 -8.05 12.32
CA ALA A 127 -1.88 -7.31 11.27
C ALA A 127 -2.42 -8.26 10.19
N TYR A 128 -3.68 -8.04 9.78
CA TYR A 128 -4.35 -8.87 8.76
C TYR A 128 -3.53 -9.06 7.47
N ARG A 129 -2.76 -8.05 7.09
CA ARG A 129 -1.86 -8.11 5.94
C ARG A 129 -0.75 -9.16 6.11
N GLY A 130 -0.28 -9.40 7.35
CA GLY A 130 0.72 -10.44 7.63
C GLY A 130 0.20 -11.82 7.25
N HIS A 131 -1.01 -12.17 7.65
CA HIS A 131 -1.63 -13.46 7.31
C HIS A 131 -1.83 -13.63 5.80
N VAL A 132 -2.22 -12.55 5.10
CA VAL A 132 -2.33 -12.59 3.63
C VAL A 132 -0.97 -12.81 2.97
N ARG A 133 0.09 -12.17 3.48
CA ARG A 133 1.45 -12.35 3.01
C ARG A 133 1.89 -13.80 3.16
N GLU A 134 1.71 -14.39 4.33
CA GLU A 134 2.05 -15.80 4.61
C GLU A 134 1.32 -16.73 3.63
N LEU A 135 0.01 -16.56 3.46
CA LEU A 135 -0.78 -17.34 2.52
C LEU A 135 -0.24 -17.24 1.07
N ILE A 136 0.05 -16.02 0.60
CA ILE A 136 0.57 -15.82 -0.77
C ILE A 136 1.96 -16.46 -0.91
N LYS A 137 2.81 -16.37 0.11
CA LYS A 137 4.13 -17.03 0.11
C LYS A 137 4.03 -18.55 0.12
N ASP A 138 3.04 -19.12 0.79
CA ASP A 138 2.79 -20.57 0.73
C ASP A 138 2.27 -21.00 -0.64
N LEU A 139 1.38 -20.23 -1.26
CA LEU A 139 0.93 -20.46 -2.62
C LEU A 139 2.06 -20.33 -3.64
N GLU A 140 2.99 -19.38 -3.45
CA GLU A 140 4.16 -19.20 -4.33
C GLU A 140 5.07 -20.43 -4.34
N LYS A 141 5.18 -21.19 -3.23
CA LYS A 141 5.95 -22.42 -3.16
C LYS A 141 5.38 -23.50 -4.10
N VAL A 142 4.05 -23.52 -4.27
CA VAL A 142 3.35 -24.48 -5.14
C VAL A 142 3.33 -23.97 -6.59
N ARG A 143 3.07 -22.68 -6.77
CA ARG A 143 2.98 -22.05 -8.09
C ARG A 143 3.78 -20.73 -8.10
N PRO A 144 5.02 -20.74 -8.60
CA PRO A 144 5.92 -19.58 -8.57
C PRO A 144 5.40 -18.32 -9.24
N SER A 145 4.47 -18.43 -10.21
CA SER A 145 3.87 -17.30 -10.92
C SER A 145 2.68 -16.67 -10.19
N ILE A 146 2.24 -17.23 -9.06
CA ILE A 146 0.95 -16.85 -8.41
C ILE A 146 0.83 -15.37 -8.12
N ILE A 147 1.92 -14.69 -7.74
CA ILE A 147 1.92 -13.25 -7.43
C ILE A 147 1.53 -12.44 -8.67
N ILE A 148 2.14 -12.73 -9.81
CA ILE A 148 1.84 -12.05 -11.09
C ILE A 148 0.46 -12.47 -11.60
N ASP A 149 0.07 -13.74 -11.44
CA ASP A 149 -1.25 -14.23 -11.84
C ASP A 149 -2.38 -13.54 -11.07
N ILE A 150 -2.19 -13.26 -9.78
CA ILE A 150 -3.15 -12.47 -8.96
C ILE A 150 -3.29 -11.05 -9.54
N ILE A 151 -2.18 -10.40 -9.90
CA ILE A 151 -2.20 -9.06 -10.47
C ILE A 151 -2.95 -9.05 -11.80
N HIS A 152 -2.60 -9.97 -12.72
CA HIS A 152 -3.25 -10.07 -14.04
C HIS A 152 -4.73 -10.41 -13.92
N SER A 153 -5.10 -11.27 -12.97
CA SER A 153 -6.52 -11.59 -12.71
C SER A 153 -7.28 -10.32 -12.30
N ALA A 154 -6.71 -9.53 -11.40
CA ALA A 154 -7.34 -8.28 -10.97
C ALA A 154 -7.41 -7.21 -12.07
N GLU A 155 -6.43 -7.15 -12.97
CA GLU A 155 -6.44 -6.28 -14.15
C GLU A 155 -7.53 -6.68 -15.16
N SER A 156 -7.79 -7.98 -15.26
CA SER A 156 -8.79 -8.54 -16.18
C SER A 156 -10.23 -8.36 -15.69
N ILE A 157 -10.44 -8.11 -14.39
CA ILE A 157 -11.77 -7.87 -13.81
C ILE A 157 -12.29 -6.51 -14.30
N LYS A 158 -13.33 -6.53 -15.10
CA LYS A 158 -14.09 -5.33 -15.48
C LYS A 158 -15.16 -5.07 -14.43
N VAL A 159 -15.06 -3.96 -13.71
CA VAL A 159 -16.10 -3.53 -12.77
C VAL A 159 -17.05 -2.61 -13.53
N ASP A 160 -18.29 -3.07 -13.71
CA ASP A 160 -19.35 -2.20 -14.22
C ASP A 160 -19.78 -1.23 -13.12
N THR A 161 -19.25 -0.02 -13.19
CA THR A 161 -19.50 1.03 -12.19
C THR A 161 -20.94 1.56 -12.20
N ALA A 162 -21.71 1.28 -13.23
CA ALA A 162 -23.12 1.71 -13.33
C ALA A 162 -24.04 0.97 -12.35
N ASN A 163 -23.67 -0.26 -11.97
CA ASN A 163 -24.49 -1.13 -11.11
C ASN A 163 -23.92 -1.33 -9.69
N VAL A 164 -22.77 -0.74 -9.38
CA VAL A 164 -22.19 -0.85 -8.04
C VAL A 164 -22.76 0.25 -7.16
N GLN A 165 -23.73 -0.09 -6.31
CA GLN A 165 -24.12 0.77 -5.19
C GLN A 165 -22.88 0.97 -4.31
N MET A 166 -22.36 2.20 -4.26
CA MET A 166 -21.29 2.53 -3.31
C MET A 166 -21.80 2.19 -1.90
N PRO A 167 -21.04 1.44 -1.09
CA PRO A 167 -21.40 1.26 0.30
C PRO A 167 -21.54 2.64 0.91
N THR A 168 -22.70 2.93 1.46
CA THR A 168 -23.02 4.18 2.13
C THR A 168 -21.90 4.45 3.12
N LYS A 169 -21.27 5.63 3.04
CA LYS A 169 -20.23 6.04 3.97
C LYS A 169 -20.77 5.79 5.37
N MET A 170 -20.26 4.77 6.06
CA MET A 170 -20.53 4.62 7.48
C MET A 170 -19.98 5.86 8.15
N VAL A 171 -20.85 6.75 8.56
CA VAL A 171 -20.52 7.85 9.46
C VAL A 171 -20.19 7.14 10.77
N CYS A 172 -18.92 7.09 11.13
CA CYS A 172 -18.54 6.72 12.49
C CYS A 172 -19.21 7.70 13.44
N LYS A 173 -20.20 7.20 14.21
CA LYS A 173 -20.72 7.91 15.37
C LYS A 173 -19.72 7.83 16.51
#